data_2c75302accff8bfdcb1aae5c2ebf5d90
#
_entry.id   2c75302accff8bfdcb1aae5c2ebf5d90
#
_cell.length_a   1.000
_cell.length_b   1.000
_cell.length_c   1.000
_cell.angle_alpha   90.00
_cell.angle_beta   90.00
_cell.angle_gamma   90.00
#
_symmetry.space_group_name_H-M   'P 1'
#
loop_
_entity.id
_entity.type
_entity.pdbx_description
1 polymer ?
#
loop_
_entity_poly.entity_id
_entity_poly.type
_entity_poly.pdbx_seq_one_letter_code
_entity_poly.pdbx_strand_id
1 'polypeptide(L)'
;MTDLTHRFTGHGALVTGAGRGIGAAVARRLAQEGAQVLVTDQDAPEAERIAAALRQLGLTAEALVCDVADRASVDAAVARAVDAFGSLDVLVNCAAHCSPEAGPKFEDDPDESWAHDLDITLGGVRRCCQAALPHLAASGRGAIVSIGSVNGLMDFGNHAYSAAKAGLGSLTRTLAGRSAARGVRVNLVAPGTVRTSAWEGRDDDLDAVRDCYPLGRIGEPEDIAAAVAFLASRDAAWITGTTLVVDGGLTSVHTGFRTAMDGGRTGPG
;
A
#
# COMPACT_ATOMS: atom_id res chain seq x y z
N MET A 1 20.53 8.05 -19.85
CA MET A 1 19.62 8.37 -18.74
C MET A 1 18.30 7.72 -19.07
N THR A 2 17.84 6.80 -18.24
CA THR A 2 16.50 6.18 -18.41
C THR A 2 15.47 7.28 -18.17
N ASP A 3 14.56 7.46 -19.12
CA ASP A 3 13.45 8.40 -18.94
C ASP A 3 12.53 7.87 -17.83
N LEU A 4 12.58 8.49 -16.67
CA LEU A 4 11.81 8.09 -15.49
C LEU A 4 10.29 8.29 -15.66
N THR A 5 9.88 8.99 -16.72
CA THR A 5 8.45 9.26 -17.00
C THR A 5 7.74 8.09 -17.69
N HIS A 6 8.47 7.05 -18.10
CA HIS A 6 7.90 5.92 -18.86
C HIS A 6 8.36 4.54 -18.37
N ARG A 7 8.62 4.40 -17.05
CA ARG A 7 9.11 3.14 -16.46
C ARG A 7 8.16 1.95 -16.64
N PHE A 8 6.88 2.20 -16.83
CA PHE A 8 5.82 1.17 -16.92
C PHE A 8 5.15 1.09 -18.29
N THR A 9 5.77 1.63 -19.34
CA THR A 9 5.19 1.52 -20.70
C THR A 9 4.93 0.05 -21.03
N GLY A 10 3.68 -0.26 -21.42
CA GLY A 10 3.23 -1.61 -21.77
C GLY A 10 3.09 -2.55 -20.57
N HIS A 11 3.02 -2.02 -19.33
CA HIS A 11 2.71 -2.83 -18.15
C HIS A 11 1.23 -2.75 -17.82
N GLY A 12 0.61 -3.90 -17.50
CA GLY A 12 -0.69 -3.97 -16.85
C GLY A 12 -0.51 -3.96 -15.32
N ALA A 13 -1.23 -3.07 -14.64
CA ALA A 13 -1.19 -2.93 -13.18
C ALA A 13 -2.58 -3.06 -12.57
N LEU A 14 -2.68 -3.79 -11.45
CA LEU A 14 -3.87 -3.89 -10.60
C LEU A 14 -3.59 -3.24 -9.25
N VAL A 15 -4.42 -2.28 -8.84
CA VAL A 15 -4.31 -1.61 -7.54
C VAL A 15 -5.60 -1.78 -6.76
N THR A 16 -5.55 -2.43 -5.59
CA THR A 16 -6.70 -2.62 -4.71
C THR A 16 -6.84 -1.47 -3.72
N GLY A 17 -8.08 -1.14 -3.30
CA GLY A 17 -8.34 0.02 -2.43
C GLY A 17 -7.91 1.34 -3.08
N ALA A 18 -8.14 1.45 -4.41
CA ALA A 18 -7.62 2.55 -5.21
C ALA A 18 -8.62 3.69 -5.44
N GLY A 19 -9.80 3.64 -4.82
CA GLY A 19 -10.80 4.70 -4.88
C GLY A 19 -10.40 5.99 -4.17
N ARG A 20 -9.45 5.93 -3.21
CA ARG A 20 -9.03 7.08 -2.42
C ARG A 20 -7.60 6.93 -1.87
N GLY A 21 -7.11 7.99 -1.24
CA GLY A 21 -5.88 8.01 -0.44
C GLY A 21 -4.66 7.47 -1.16
N ILE A 22 -3.91 6.61 -0.48
CA ILE A 22 -2.65 6.02 -1.00
C ILE A 22 -2.90 5.24 -2.30
N GLY A 23 -3.95 4.41 -2.35
CA GLY A 23 -4.24 3.59 -3.53
C GLY A 23 -4.53 4.43 -4.77
N ALA A 24 -5.29 5.52 -4.64
CA ALA A 24 -5.56 6.46 -5.73
C ALA A 24 -4.28 7.18 -6.21
N ALA A 25 -3.41 7.60 -5.29
CA ALA A 25 -2.13 8.22 -5.62
C ALA A 25 -1.20 7.22 -6.34
N VAL A 26 -1.17 5.96 -5.89
CA VAL A 26 -0.42 4.88 -6.55
C VAL A 26 -0.94 4.62 -7.96
N ALA A 27 -2.26 4.49 -8.14
CA ALA A 27 -2.87 4.28 -9.46
C ALA A 27 -2.50 5.43 -10.41
N ARG A 28 -2.62 6.68 -9.94
CA ARG A 28 -2.21 7.87 -10.69
C ARG A 28 -0.74 7.83 -11.06
N ARG A 29 0.13 7.55 -10.11
CA ARG A 29 1.58 7.51 -10.32
C ARG A 29 1.99 6.46 -11.36
N LEU A 30 1.47 5.25 -11.25
CA LEU A 30 1.75 4.17 -12.20
C LEU A 30 1.25 4.53 -13.61
N ALA A 31 0.04 5.09 -13.73
CA ALA A 31 -0.52 5.52 -15.01
C ALA A 31 0.31 6.65 -15.65
N GLN A 32 0.73 7.66 -14.87
CA GLN A 32 1.58 8.76 -15.34
C GLN A 32 2.95 8.27 -15.83
N GLU A 33 3.43 7.14 -15.31
CA GLU A 33 4.67 6.51 -15.75
C GLU A 33 4.46 5.42 -16.83
N GLY A 34 3.27 5.40 -17.45
CA GLY A 34 2.98 4.61 -18.65
C GLY A 34 2.29 3.27 -18.42
N ALA A 35 1.90 2.91 -17.20
CA ALA A 35 1.11 1.71 -16.95
C ALA A 35 -0.34 1.85 -17.43
N GLN A 36 -0.93 0.73 -17.83
CA GLN A 36 -2.38 0.57 -17.95
C GLN A 36 -2.89 0.08 -16.58
N VAL A 37 -3.81 0.81 -15.95
CA VAL A 37 -4.14 0.59 -14.54
C VAL A 37 -5.59 0.16 -14.36
N LEU A 38 -5.81 -0.99 -13.74
CA LEU A 38 -7.10 -1.37 -13.19
C LEU A 38 -7.22 -0.83 -11.76
N VAL A 39 -8.07 0.17 -11.60
CA VAL A 39 -8.42 0.82 -10.34
C VAL A 39 -9.51 -0.01 -9.69
N THR A 40 -9.26 -0.63 -8.54
CA THR A 40 -10.27 -1.43 -7.86
C THR A 40 -10.53 -0.97 -6.45
N ASP A 41 -11.79 -0.94 -6.06
CA ASP A 41 -12.27 -0.64 -4.73
C ASP A 41 -13.60 -1.37 -4.49
N GLN A 42 -13.99 -1.60 -3.24
CA GLN A 42 -15.34 -2.05 -2.92
C GLN A 42 -16.40 -0.96 -3.21
N ASP A 43 -15.99 0.30 -3.21
CA ASP A 43 -16.80 1.46 -3.55
C ASP A 43 -16.70 1.74 -5.06
N ALA A 44 -17.71 1.27 -5.83
CA ALA A 44 -17.74 1.41 -7.28
C ALA A 44 -17.68 2.87 -7.77
N PRO A 45 -18.46 3.82 -7.24
CA PRO A 45 -18.37 5.24 -7.54
C PRO A 45 -16.96 5.82 -7.38
N GLU A 46 -16.28 5.50 -6.30
CA GLU A 46 -14.94 6.01 -6.03
C GLU A 46 -13.89 5.41 -6.99
N ALA A 47 -13.95 4.11 -7.26
CA ALA A 47 -13.08 3.48 -8.26
C ALA A 47 -13.25 4.13 -9.63
N GLU A 48 -14.51 4.30 -10.08
CA GLU A 48 -14.80 4.92 -11.37
C GLU A 48 -14.38 6.40 -11.41
N ARG A 49 -14.58 7.15 -10.34
CA ARG A 49 -14.15 8.54 -10.24
C ARG A 49 -12.63 8.69 -10.49
N ILE A 50 -11.82 7.81 -9.90
CA ILE A 50 -10.36 7.82 -10.11
C ILE A 50 -10.01 7.40 -11.53
N ALA A 51 -10.58 6.31 -12.04
CA ALA A 51 -10.30 5.85 -13.40
C ALA A 51 -10.72 6.89 -14.45
N ALA A 52 -11.89 7.53 -14.28
CA ALA A 52 -12.34 8.61 -15.16
C ALA A 52 -11.39 9.81 -15.15
N ALA A 53 -10.91 10.22 -13.97
CA ALA A 53 -9.94 11.30 -13.87
C ALA A 53 -8.61 10.97 -14.59
N LEU A 54 -8.15 9.72 -14.52
CA LEU A 54 -6.95 9.28 -15.24
C LEU A 54 -7.18 9.31 -16.77
N ARG A 55 -8.34 8.81 -17.24
CA ARG A 55 -8.69 8.85 -18.67
C ARG A 55 -8.81 10.28 -19.22
N GLN A 56 -9.32 11.23 -18.41
CA GLN A 56 -9.37 12.65 -18.79
C GLN A 56 -7.97 13.26 -19.02
N LEU A 57 -6.94 12.71 -18.36
CA LEU A 57 -5.55 13.08 -18.58
C LEU A 57 -4.90 12.33 -19.77
N GLY A 58 -5.67 11.56 -20.55
CA GLY A 58 -5.16 10.76 -21.66
C GLY A 58 -4.44 9.47 -21.23
N LEU A 59 -4.57 9.08 -19.96
CA LEU A 59 -3.94 7.88 -19.41
C LEU A 59 -4.88 6.66 -19.56
N THR A 60 -4.32 5.45 -19.62
CA THR A 60 -5.10 4.22 -19.74
C THR A 60 -5.48 3.71 -18.35
N ALA A 61 -6.76 3.76 -18.04
CA ALA A 61 -7.28 3.27 -16.76
C ALA A 61 -8.70 2.72 -16.93
N GLU A 62 -8.98 1.63 -16.21
CA GLU A 62 -10.30 1.05 -16.04
C GLU A 62 -10.66 0.96 -14.55
N ALA A 63 -11.95 0.89 -14.25
CA ALA A 63 -12.45 0.67 -12.90
C ALA A 63 -13.18 -0.66 -12.80
N LEU A 64 -13.06 -1.32 -11.65
CA LEU A 64 -13.84 -2.50 -11.31
C LEU A 64 -14.11 -2.55 -9.81
N VAL A 65 -15.31 -2.95 -9.43
CA VAL A 65 -15.62 -3.29 -8.04
C VAL A 65 -14.81 -4.52 -7.63
N CYS A 66 -14.12 -4.42 -6.50
CA CYS A 66 -13.39 -5.56 -5.95
C CYS A 66 -13.45 -5.53 -4.42
N ASP A 67 -14.13 -6.51 -3.86
CA ASP A 67 -14.04 -6.83 -2.44
C ASP A 67 -12.92 -7.86 -2.25
N VAL A 68 -11.85 -7.48 -1.56
CA VAL A 68 -10.71 -8.37 -1.30
C VAL A 68 -11.03 -9.48 -0.29
N ALA A 69 -12.14 -9.37 0.44
CA ALA A 69 -12.65 -10.44 1.28
C ALA A 69 -13.33 -11.56 0.47
N ASP A 70 -13.85 -11.24 -0.72
CA ASP A 70 -14.48 -12.20 -1.62
C ASP A 70 -13.48 -12.74 -2.66
N ARG A 71 -13.26 -14.04 -2.64
CA ARG A 71 -12.36 -14.72 -3.58
C ARG A 71 -12.81 -14.58 -5.03
N ALA A 72 -14.10 -14.69 -5.32
CA ALA A 72 -14.61 -14.59 -6.69
C ALA A 72 -14.43 -13.18 -7.26
N SER A 73 -14.62 -12.16 -6.41
CA SER A 73 -14.37 -10.76 -6.76
C SER A 73 -12.90 -10.50 -7.10
N VAL A 74 -11.98 -11.06 -6.31
CA VAL A 74 -10.53 -10.97 -6.58
C VAL A 74 -10.14 -11.67 -7.89
N ASP A 75 -10.65 -12.90 -8.12
CA ASP A 75 -10.36 -13.66 -9.35
C ASP A 75 -10.88 -12.91 -10.59
N ALA A 76 -12.07 -12.30 -10.50
CA ALA A 76 -12.63 -11.46 -11.57
C ALA A 76 -11.78 -10.21 -11.85
N ALA A 77 -11.26 -9.55 -10.81
CA ALA A 77 -10.40 -8.38 -10.96
C ALA A 77 -9.07 -8.74 -11.66
N VAL A 78 -8.45 -9.86 -11.28
CA VAL A 78 -7.23 -10.34 -11.93
C VAL A 78 -7.49 -10.70 -13.39
N ALA A 79 -8.56 -11.45 -13.68
CA ALA A 79 -8.94 -11.80 -15.05
C ALA A 79 -9.18 -10.55 -15.90
N ARG A 80 -9.92 -9.55 -15.35
CA ARG A 80 -10.19 -8.30 -16.06
C ARG A 80 -8.90 -7.53 -16.41
N ALA A 81 -7.93 -7.47 -15.49
CA ALA A 81 -6.66 -6.79 -15.76
C ALA A 81 -5.90 -7.48 -16.91
N VAL A 82 -5.87 -8.81 -16.93
CA VAL A 82 -5.21 -9.58 -17.99
C VAL A 82 -5.93 -9.41 -19.32
N ASP A 83 -7.24 -9.49 -19.34
CA ASP A 83 -8.06 -9.35 -20.56
C ASP A 83 -7.96 -7.95 -21.15
N ALA A 84 -7.99 -6.92 -20.31
CA ALA A 84 -7.96 -5.53 -20.77
C ALA A 84 -6.59 -5.08 -21.26
N PHE A 85 -5.51 -5.55 -20.61
CA PHE A 85 -4.16 -5.04 -20.83
C PHE A 85 -3.21 -6.04 -21.48
N GLY A 86 -3.67 -7.28 -21.70
CA GLY A 86 -2.86 -8.35 -22.30
C GLY A 86 -1.85 -8.99 -21.37
N SER A 87 -1.55 -8.37 -20.21
CA SER A 87 -0.69 -8.91 -19.16
C SER A 87 -1.02 -8.29 -17.81
N LEU A 88 -0.63 -8.98 -16.73
CA LEU A 88 -0.56 -8.41 -15.39
C LEU A 88 0.91 -8.43 -14.94
N ASP A 89 1.50 -7.25 -14.78
CA ASP A 89 2.90 -7.05 -14.46
C ASP A 89 3.11 -6.51 -13.05
N VAL A 90 2.15 -5.73 -12.55
CA VAL A 90 2.22 -5.11 -11.23
C VAL A 90 0.93 -5.37 -10.44
N LEU A 91 1.07 -5.90 -9.23
CA LEU A 91 0.00 -5.96 -8.24
C LEU A 91 0.35 -5.05 -7.07
N VAL A 92 -0.54 -4.09 -6.76
CA VAL A 92 -0.42 -3.28 -5.54
C VAL A 92 -1.58 -3.59 -4.60
N ASN A 93 -1.28 -4.18 -3.45
CA ASN A 93 -2.26 -4.45 -2.40
C ASN A 93 -2.31 -3.25 -1.45
N CYS A 94 -3.33 -2.40 -1.61
CA CYS A 94 -3.54 -1.22 -0.78
C CYS A 94 -4.83 -1.28 0.05
N ALA A 95 -5.80 -2.13 -0.34
CA ALA A 95 -7.02 -2.34 0.45
C ALA A 95 -6.67 -2.81 1.87
N ALA A 96 -7.26 -2.17 2.85
CA ALA A 96 -7.09 -2.49 4.26
C ALA A 96 -8.30 -2.01 5.05
N HIS A 97 -8.52 -2.61 6.20
CA HIS A 97 -9.52 -2.19 7.17
C HIS A 97 -8.85 -2.01 8.55
N CYS A 98 -9.33 -1.04 9.29
CA CYS A 98 -8.98 -0.81 10.69
C CYS A 98 -10.29 -0.47 11.40
N SER A 99 -10.73 -1.36 12.24
CA SER A 99 -12.00 -1.18 12.97
C SER A 99 -11.91 0.04 13.90
N PRO A 100 -12.86 0.98 13.80
CA PRO A 100 -12.90 2.15 14.69
C PRO A 100 -13.25 1.79 16.13
N GLU A 101 -13.76 0.58 16.33
CA GLU A 101 -14.34 0.10 17.59
C GLU A 101 -13.32 -0.64 18.47
N ALA A 102 -12.05 -0.75 18.05
CA ALA A 102 -11.01 -1.26 18.93
C ALA A 102 -10.97 -0.40 20.20
N GLY A 103 -11.46 -0.95 21.29
CA GLY A 103 -11.54 -0.27 22.57
C GLY A 103 -10.13 0.11 23.09
N PRO A 104 -10.05 1.02 24.07
CA PRO A 104 -8.77 1.43 24.64
C PRO A 104 -8.08 0.30 25.43
N LYS A 105 -8.77 -0.81 25.69
CA LYS A 105 -8.27 -1.96 26.42
C LYS A 105 -8.36 -3.20 25.55
N PHE A 106 -7.31 -4.00 25.58
CA PHE A 106 -7.22 -5.24 24.80
C PHE A 106 -8.35 -6.23 25.11
N GLU A 107 -8.75 -6.34 26.37
CA GLU A 107 -9.82 -7.21 26.82
C GLU A 107 -11.21 -6.81 26.31
N ASP A 108 -11.36 -5.59 25.79
CA ASP A 108 -12.62 -5.05 25.25
C ASP A 108 -12.71 -5.18 23.70
N ASP A 109 -11.64 -5.69 23.03
CA ASP A 109 -11.63 -5.85 21.57
C ASP A 109 -12.62 -6.96 21.16
N PRO A 110 -13.62 -6.66 20.31
CA PRO A 110 -14.57 -7.66 19.83
C PRO A 110 -13.90 -8.68 18.88
N ASP A 111 -14.21 -9.97 19.06
CA ASP A 111 -13.71 -11.04 18.18
C ASP A 111 -14.07 -10.81 16.70
N GLU A 112 -15.25 -10.21 16.43
CA GLU A 112 -15.70 -9.90 15.07
C GLU A 112 -14.86 -8.82 14.42
N SER A 113 -14.49 -7.76 15.16
CA SER A 113 -13.61 -6.69 14.68
C SER A 113 -12.22 -7.23 14.38
N TRP A 114 -11.71 -8.07 15.28
CA TRP A 114 -10.45 -8.79 15.11
C TRP A 114 -10.44 -9.63 13.83
N ALA A 115 -11.46 -10.48 13.65
CA ALA A 115 -11.58 -11.34 12.48
C ALA A 115 -11.68 -10.54 11.18
N HIS A 116 -12.46 -9.45 11.20
CA HIS A 116 -12.67 -8.59 10.03
C HIS A 116 -11.40 -7.85 9.59
N ASP A 117 -10.68 -7.26 10.52
CA ASP A 117 -9.40 -6.59 10.24
C ASP A 117 -8.37 -7.55 9.64
N LEU A 118 -8.24 -8.74 10.21
CA LEU A 118 -7.34 -9.78 9.70
C LEU A 118 -7.78 -10.29 8.33
N ASP A 119 -9.08 -10.51 8.11
CA ASP A 119 -9.57 -11.06 6.85
C ASP A 119 -9.39 -10.10 5.68
N ILE A 120 -9.62 -8.82 5.87
CA ILE A 120 -9.42 -7.80 4.83
C ILE A 120 -7.92 -7.49 4.68
N THR A 121 -7.27 -7.10 5.77
CA THR A 121 -5.92 -6.50 5.70
C THR A 121 -4.83 -7.53 5.41
N LEU A 122 -4.95 -8.76 5.90
CA LEU A 122 -3.99 -9.85 5.65
C LEU A 122 -4.56 -10.89 4.68
N GLY A 123 -5.79 -11.35 4.92
CA GLY A 123 -6.46 -12.35 4.11
C GLY A 123 -6.69 -11.88 2.68
N GLY A 124 -7.11 -10.62 2.49
CA GLY A 124 -7.30 -10.00 1.18
C GLY A 124 -6.00 -9.95 0.37
N VAL A 125 -4.90 -9.50 0.98
CA VAL A 125 -3.58 -9.50 0.33
C VAL A 125 -3.17 -10.91 -0.11
N ARG A 126 -3.40 -11.93 0.75
CA ARG A 126 -3.13 -13.32 0.41
C ARG A 126 -3.95 -13.77 -0.81
N ARG A 127 -5.27 -13.45 -0.85
CA ARG A 127 -6.15 -13.81 -1.98
C ARG A 127 -5.69 -13.15 -3.27
N CYS A 128 -5.38 -11.85 -3.25
CA CYS A 128 -4.89 -11.11 -4.41
C CYS A 128 -3.55 -11.66 -4.91
N CYS A 129 -2.59 -11.91 -4.03
CA CYS A 129 -1.31 -12.51 -4.40
C CYS A 129 -1.48 -13.91 -5.01
N GLN A 130 -2.36 -14.73 -4.44
CA GLN A 130 -2.62 -16.09 -4.93
C GLN A 130 -3.23 -16.09 -6.34
N ALA A 131 -4.17 -15.20 -6.61
CA ALA A 131 -4.80 -15.06 -7.92
C ALA A 131 -3.84 -14.46 -8.97
N ALA A 132 -3.10 -13.42 -8.61
CA ALA A 132 -2.25 -12.68 -9.54
C ALA A 132 -0.92 -13.40 -9.87
N LEU A 133 -0.37 -14.20 -8.95
CA LEU A 133 0.97 -14.77 -9.08
C LEU A 133 1.22 -15.59 -10.36
N PRO A 134 0.28 -16.41 -10.90
CA PRO A 134 0.47 -17.08 -12.18
C PRO A 134 0.67 -16.12 -13.35
N HIS A 135 -0.10 -15.03 -13.39
CA HIS A 135 -0.05 -14.01 -14.45
C HIS A 135 1.20 -13.14 -14.36
N LEU A 136 1.56 -12.72 -13.13
CA LEU A 136 2.79 -12.00 -12.86
C LEU A 136 4.03 -12.81 -13.27
N ALA A 137 4.03 -14.11 -13.03
CA ALA A 137 5.11 -14.99 -13.47
C ALA A 137 5.15 -15.15 -15.00
N ALA A 138 4.00 -15.26 -15.65
CA ALA A 138 3.90 -15.38 -17.09
C ALA A 138 4.40 -14.13 -17.83
N SER A 139 4.26 -12.95 -17.22
CA SER A 139 4.74 -11.68 -17.80
C SER A 139 6.28 -11.58 -17.85
N GLY A 140 6.99 -12.34 -17.02
CA GLY A 140 8.46 -12.33 -16.93
C GLY A 140 9.05 -11.07 -16.27
N ARG A 141 8.21 -10.17 -15.77
CA ARG A 141 8.61 -8.89 -15.12
C ARG A 141 7.76 -8.56 -13.91
N GLY A 142 7.16 -9.58 -13.29
CA GLY A 142 6.19 -9.43 -12.22
C GLY A 142 6.71 -8.73 -10.98
N ALA A 143 5.90 -7.83 -10.41
CA ALA A 143 6.18 -7.18 -9.14
C ALA A 143 4.90 -7.11 -8.28
N ILE A 144 5.03 -7.49 -7.02
CA ILE A 144 4.00 -7.31 -5.99
C ILE A 144 4.53 -6.30 -4.97
N VAL A 145 3.75 -5.25 -4.71
CA VAL A 145 4.02 -4.29 -3.64
C VAL A 145 2.79 -4.21 -2.74
N SER A 146 2.95 -4.53 -1.47
CA SER A 146 1.86 -4.43 -0.49
C SER A 146 2.06 -3.22 0.42
N ILE A 147 0.97 -2.57 0.82
CA ILE A 147 1.00 -1.45 1.75
C ILE A 147 0.88 -1.99 3.17
N GLY A 148 2.00 -1.98 3.87
CA GLY A 148 2.10 -2.26 5.30
C GLY A 148 1.70 -1.07 6.17
N SER A 149 2.36 -0.94 7.30
CA SER A 149 2.29 0.21 8.20
C SER A 149 3.45 0.13 9.20
N VAL A 150 3.85 1.25 9.77
CA VAL A 150 4.71 1.27 10.98
C VAL A 150 4.07 0.52 12.15
N ASN A 151 2.74 0.40 12.20
CA ASN A 151 2.01 -0.43 13.16
C ASN A 151 2.42 -1.93 13.12
N GLY A 152 2.88 -2.41 11.96
CA GLY A 152 3.43 -3.76 11.85
C GLY A 152 4.86 -3.92 12.35
N LEU A 153 5.52 -2.83 12.75
CA LEU A 153 6.91 -2.77 13.16
C LEU A 153 7.07 -2.39 14.63
N MET A 154 6.20 -1.50 15.13
CA MET A 154 6.23 -0.96 16.48
C MET A 154 4.80 -0.77 17.01
N ASP A 155 4.67 -0.52 18.29
CA ASP A 155 3.39 -0.25 18.93
C ASP A 155 2.90 1.18 18.62
N PHE A 156 1.79 1.23 17.89
CA PHE A 156 0.98 2.44 17.63
C PHE A 156 -0.52 2.16 17.90
N GLY A 157 -0.82 1.16 18.74
CA GLY A 157 -2.21 0.74 19.03
C GLY A 157 -2.84 -0.08 17.89
N ASN A 158 -4.18 -0.17 17.90
CA ASN A 158 -4.99 -0.91 16.92
C ASN A 158 -4.55 -2.39 16.79
N HIS A 159 -4.84 -3.19 17.81
CA HIS A 159 -4.28 -4.54 17.99
C HIS A 159 -4.44 -5.46 16.77
N ALA A 160 -5.66 -5.63 16.26
CA ALA A 160 -5.94 -6.50 15.12
C ALA A 160 -5.27 -6.00 13.84
N TYR A 161 -5.40 -4.70 13.57
CA TYR A 161 -4.76 -4.06 12.42
C TYR A 161 -3.23 -4.18 12.49
N SER A 162 -2.64 -3.92 13.64
CA SER A 162 -1.19 -4.05 13.87
C SER A 162 -0.71 -5.48 13.65
N ALA A 163 -1.43 -6.48 14.17
CA ALA A 163 -1.16 -7.88 13.94
C ALA A 163 -1.24 -8.26 12.45
N ALA A 164 -2.28 -7.78 11.74
CA ALA A 164 -2.43 -7.98 10.31
C ALA A 164 -1.26 -7.38 9.52
N LYS A 165 -0.88 -6.13 9.84
CA LYS A 165 0.24 -5.43 9.19
C LYS A 165 1.60 -6.07 9.49
N ALA A 166 1.81 -6.60 10.68
CA ALA A 166 2.99 -7.42 11.01
C ALA A 166 3.02 -8.73 10.20
N GLY A 167 1.86 -9.39 10.06
CA GLY A 167 1.69 -10.59 9.24
C GLY A 167 2.07 -10.37 7.77
N LEU A 168 1.81 -9.17 7.21
CA LEU A 168 2.22 -8.82 5.84
C LEU A 168 3.74 -8.87 5.66
N GLY A 169 4.52 -8.46 6.65
CA GLY A 169 5.98 -8.55 6.60
C GLY A 169 6.47 -10.00 6.48
N SER A 170 5.84 -10.93 7.20
CA SER A 170 6.13 -12.37 7.10
C SER A 170 5.70 -12.94 5.74
N LEU A 171 4.48 -12.60 5.29
CA LEU A 171 3.95 -13.02 3.99
C LEU A 171 4.85 -12.54 2.84
N THR A 172 5.31 -11.30 2.88
CA THR A 172 6.22 -10.70 1.90
C THR A 172 7.49 -11.52 1.77
N ARG A 173 8.16 -11.85 2.88
CA ARG A 173 9.41 -12.64 2.85
C ARG A 173 9.20 -14.05 2.31
N THR A 174 8.15 -14.72 2.75
CA THR A 174 7.87 -16.11 2.32
C THR A 174 7.46 -16.19 0.84
N LEU A 175 6.66 -15.22 0.36
CA LEU A 175 6.30 -15.14 -1.05
C LEU A 175 7.52 -14.76 -1.91
N ALA A 176 8.35 -13.82 -1.50
CA ALA A 176 9.56 -13.43 -2.22
C ALA A 176 10.45 -14.64 -2.48
N GLY A 177 10.73 -15.45 -1.44
CA GLY A 177 11.55 -16.64 -1.59
C GLY A 177 10.98 -17.67 -2.55
N ARG A 178 9.64 -17.86 -2.54
CA ARG A 178 8.95 -18.83 -3.42
C ARG A 178 8.76 -18.34 -4.85
N SER A 179 8.69 -17.02 -5.05
CA SER A 179 8.36 -16.40 -6.34
C SER A 179 9.61 -16.00 -7.14
N ALA A 180 10.76 -15.87 -6.49
CA ALA A 180 12.00 -15.43 -7.11
C ALA A 180 12.41 -16.28 -8.33
N ALA A 181 12.31 -17.62 -8.23
CA ALA A 181 12.61 -18.53 -9.35
C ALA A 181 11.64 -18.37 -10.54
N ARG A 182 10.49 -17.71 -10.33
CA ARG A 182 9.48 -17.38 -11.34
C ARG A 182 9.62 -15.95 -11.87
N GLY A 183 10.69 -15.23 -11.48
CA GLY A 183 10.94 -13.86 -11.91
C GLY A 183 10.01 -12.80 -11.26
N VAL A 184 9.32 -13.15 -10.17
CA VAL A 184 8.41 -12.21 -9.49
C VAL A 184 9.05 -11.68 -8.21
N ARG A 185 9.14 -10.35 -8.09
CA ARG A 185 9.60 -9.66 -6.89
C ARG A 185 8.41 -9.34 -5.98
N VAL A 186 8.61 -9.44 -4.67
CA VAL A 186 7.56 -9.19 -3.67
C VAL A 186 8.14 -8.32 -2.56
N ASN A 187 7.58 -7.13 -2.37
CA ASN A 187 8.06 -6.16 -1.37
C ASN A 187 6.89 -5.53 -0.61
N LEU A 188 7.22 -4.89 0.49
CA LEU A 188 6.30 -4.17 1.37
C LEU A 188 6.77 -2.72 1.52
N VAL A 189 5.85 -1.77 1.45
CA VAL A 189 6.07 -0.39 1.91
C VAL A 189 5.37 -0.22 3.25
N ALA A 190 6.06 0.30 4.25
CA ALA A 190 5.50 0.57 5.58
C ALA A 190 5.42 2.09 5.81
N PRO A 191 4.26 2.72 5.55
CA PRO A 191 4.03 4.13 5.81
C PRO A 191 3.96 4.45 7.30
N GLY A 192 4.37 5.70 7.66
CA GLY A 192 3.92 6.37 8.86
C GLY A 192 2.51 6.93 8.69
N THR A 193 2.15 8.00 9.44
CA THR A 193 0.88 8.70 9.23
C THR A 193 0.90 9.43 7.89
N VAL A 194 -0.12 9.17 7.08
CA VAL A 194 -0.31 9.76 5.76
C VAL A 194 -1.65 10.49 5.72
N ARG A 195 -1.67 11.73 5.21
CA ARG A 195 -2.86 12.55 5.06
C ARG A 195 -3.79 11.93 4.01
N THR A 196 -4.81 11.24 4.47
CA THR A 196 -5.83 10.59 3.64
C THR A 196 -7.21 10.98 4.14
N SER A 197 -8.27 10.59 3.42
CA SER A 197 -9.65 10.80 3.85
C SER A 197 -10.00 10.16 5.21
N ALA A 198 -9.20 9.18 5.68
CA ALA A 198 -9.36 8.63 7.03
C ALA A 198 -9.12 9.65 8.15
N TRP A 199 -8.51 10.79 7.83
CA TRP A 199 -8.21 11.89 8.75
C TRP A 199 -9.11 13.11 8.54
N GLU A 200 -10.11 13.03 7.65
CA GLU A 200 -11.04 14.16 7.44
C GLU A 200 -11.73 14.54 8.75
N GLY A 201 -11.69 15.83 9.07
CA GLY A 201 -12.23 16.38 10.33
C GLY A 201 -11.35 16.12 11.56
N ARG A 202 -10.14 15.62 11.39
CA ARG A 202 -9.18 15.32 12.46
C ARG A 202 -7.83 16.04 12.26
N ASP A 203 -7.86 17.25 11.73
CA ASP A 203 -6.63 18.04 11.46
C ASP A 203 -5.83 18.32 12.74
N ASP A 204 -6.51 18.56 13.88
CA ASP A 204 -5.85 18.76 15.18
C ASP A 204 -5.04 17.53 15.62
N ASP A 205 -5.54 16.30 15.33
CA ASP A 205 -4.82 15.07 15.63
C ASP A 205 -3.54 14.96 14.75
N LEU A 206 -3.65 15.32 13.46
CA LEU A 206 -2.50 15.34 12.56
C LEU A 206 -1.44 16.35 12.99
N ASP A 207 -1.87 17.54 13.42
CA ASP A 207 -0.97 18.56 13.93
C ASP A 207 -0.29 18.13 15.24
N ALA A 208 -1.01 17.45 16.12
CA ALA A 208 -0.46 16.93 17.38
C ALA A 208 0.66 15.91 17.18
N VAL A 209 0.59 15.09 16.11
CA VAL A 209 1.62 14.06 15.85
C VAL A 209 2.72 14.54 14.91
N ARG A 210 2.58 15.68 14.25
CA ARG A 210 3.56 16.21 13.29
C ARG A 210 4.96 16.31 13.87
N ASP A 211 5.08 16.77 15.10
CA ASP A 211 6.38 17.01 15.75
C ASP A 211 7.08 15.69 16.17
N CYS A 212 6.39 14.54 16.04
CA CYS A 212 7.00 13.22 16.19
C CYS A 212 7.84 12.83 14.96
N TYR A 213 7.65 13.50 13.83
CA TYR A 213 8.32 13.19 12.57
C TYR A 213 9.59 14.01 12.39
N PRO A 214 10.78 13.41 12.29
CA PRO A 214 12.03 14.13 12.07
C PRO A 214 12.04 15.03 10.84
N LEU A 215 11.28 14.67 9.78
CA LEU A 215 11.12 15.52 8.60
C LEU A 215 10.15 16.68 8.79
N GLY A 216 9.57 16.86 9.98
CA GLY A 216 8.74 18.02 10.36
C GLY A 216 7.38 18.08 9.67
N ARG A 217 6.93 16.99 9.03
CA ARG A 217 5.62 16.92 8.38
C ARG A 217 5.02 15.52 8.40
N ILE A 218 3.73 15.46 8.27
CA ILE A 218 2.96 14.24 7.95
C ILE A 218 3.26 13.84 6.50
N GLY A 219 3.21 12.54 6.21
CA GLY A 219 3.34 12.02 4.84
C GLY A 219 2.12 12.37 3.99
N GLU A 220 2.36 12.55 2.69
CA GLU A 220 1.30 12.66 1.68
C GLU A 220 1.19 11.34 0.90
N PRO A 221 0.01 11.03 0.30
CA PRO A 221 -0.16 9.83 -0.52
C PRO A 221 0.89 9.67 -1.61
N GLU A 222 1.37 10.79 -2.16
CA GLU A 222 2.40 10.85 -3.20
C GLU A 222 3.77 10.36 -2.71
N ASP A 223 4.11 10.55 -1.42
CA ASP A 223 5.35 10.02 -0.83
C ASP A 223 5.36 8.48 -0.91
N ILE A 224 4.21 7.88 -0.61
CA ILE A 224 4.05 6.43 -0.66
C ILE A 224 3.98 5.91 -2.10
N ALA A 225 3.26 6.62 -2.97
CA ALA A 225 3.16 6.27 -4.39
C ALA A 225 4.53 6.27 -5.08
N ALA A 226 5.42 7.19 -4.71
CA ALA A 226 6.79 7.23 -5.22
C ALA A 226 7.59 5.97 -4.83
N ALA A 227 7.50 5.54 -3.57
CA ALA A 227 8.16 4.33 -3.06
C ALA A 227 7.60 3.06 -3.72
N VAL A 228 6.27 2.99 -3.90
CA VAL A 228 5.61 1.88 -4.60
C VAL A 228 6.06 1.81 -6.06
N ALA A 229 6.06 2.93 -6.78
CA ALA A 229 6.51 2.96 -8.17
C ALA A 229 7.98 2.56 -8.30
N PHE A 230 8.85 2.99 -7.37
CA PHE A 230 10.24 2.52 -7.34
C PHE A 230 10.31 1.00 -7.17
N LEU A 231 9.68 0.42 -6.14
CA LEU A 231 9.72 -1.02 -5.88
C LEU A 231 9.06 -1.86 -6.98
N ALA A 232 8.05 -1.35 -7.66
CA ALA A 232 7.40 -2.02 -8.77
C ALA A 232 8.27 -1.99 -10.05
N SER A 233 9.12 -0.98 -10.23
CA SER A 233 9.90 -0.75 -11.44
C SER A 233 11.16 -1.64 -11.56
N ARG A 234 11.83 -1.55 -12.71
CA ARG A 234 13.14 -2.19 -12.96
C ARG A 234 14.27 -1.59 -12.13
N ASP A 235 14.11 -0.37 -11.59
CA ASP A 235 15.10 0.24 -10.71
C ASP A 235 15.31 -0.58 -9.44
N ALA A 236 14.26 -1.34 -9.03
CA ALA A 236 14.30 -2.28 -7.91
C ALA A 236 14.55 -3.76 -8.35
N ALA A 237 15.17 -4.01 -9.49
CA ALA A 237 15.35 -5.35 -10.03
C ALA A 237 16.11 -6.32 -9.09
N TRP A 238 16.93 -5.80 -8.17
CA TRP A 238 17.66 -6.60 -7.17
C TRP A 238 17.07 -6.49 -5.76
N ILE A 239 15.79 -6.04 -5.64
CA ILE A 239 15.11 -5.85 -4.37
C ILE A 239 13.89 -6.77 -4.31
N THR A 240 13.89 -7.75 -3.40
CA THR A 240 12.75 -8.61 -3.09
C THR A 240 12.80 -9.05 -1.63
N GLY A 241 11.62 -9.25 -1.01
CA GLY A 241 11.48 -9.66 0.38
C GLY A 241 11.71 -8.55 1.40
N THR A 242 11.86 -7.29 0.96
CA THR A 242 12.13 -6.15 1.86
C THR A 242 10.85 -5.49 2.36
N THR A 243 10.98 -4.85 3.52
CA THR A 243 10.06 -3.83 4.01
C THR A 243 10.76 -2.47 3.89
N LEU A 244 10.28 -1.62 2.99
CA LEU A 244 10.74 -0.23 2.86
C LEU A 244 9.90 0.66 3.76
N VAL A 245 10.52 1.20 4.80
CA VAL A 245 9.86 2.15 5.71
C VAL A 245 9.84 3.53 5.07
N VAL A 246 8.65 4.17 5.03
CA VAL A 246 8.42 5.51 4.47
C VAL A 246 7.59 6.29 5.48
N ASP A 247 8.26 6.81 6.49
CA ASP A 247 7.64 7.32 7.70
C ASP A 247 8.21 8.65 8.21
N GLY A 248 8.94 9.38 7.36
CA GLY A 248 9.56 10.65 7.76
C GLY A 248 10.56 10.55 8.91
N GLY A 249 11.06 9.33 9.20
CA GLY A 249 12.03 9.05 10.26
C GLY A 249 11.38 8.69 11.61
N LEU A 250 10.06 8.55 11.68
CA LEU A 250 9.32 8.27 12.92
C LEU A 250 9.89 7.06 13.69
N THR A 251 10.14 5.94 13.00
CA THR A 251 10.64 4.71 13.63
C THR A 251 12.16 4.66 13.78
N SER A 252 12.88 5.60 13.15
CA SER A 252 14.35 5.63 13.15
C SER A 252 14.93 6.52 14.25
N VAL A 253 14.13 7.44 14.79
CA VAL A 253 14.58 8.44 15.78
C VAL A 253 13.69 8.40 17.01
N HIS A 254 14.29 8.17 18.16
CA HIS A 254 13.58 8.25 19.43
C HIS A 254 13.55 9.69 19.94
N THR A 255 12.65 10.53 19.38
CA THR A 255 12.56 11.97 19.66
C THR A 255 12.40 12.26 21.15
N GLY A 256 11.52 11.55 21.86
CA GLY A 256 11.34 11.72 23.28
C GLY A 256 12.62 11.44 24.13
N PHE A 257 13.40 10.43 23.76
CA PHE A 257 14.68 10.16 24.41
C PHE A 257 15.70 11.29 24.16
N ARG A 258 15.80 11.74 22.90
CA ARG A 258 16.70 12.87 22.55
C ARG A 258 16.34 14.12 23.31
N THR A 259 15.07 14.52 23.31
CA THR A 259 14.58 15.70 24.06
C THR A 259 14.93 15.60 25.55
N ALA A 260 14.75 14.42 26.16
CA ALA A 260 15.09 14.21 27.56
C ALA A 260 16.61 14.33 27.81
N MET A 261 17.44 13.78 26.92
CA MET A 261 18.92 13.83 27.05
C MET A 261 19.46 15.24 26.81
N ASP A 262 18.86 16.00 25.90
CA ASP A 262 19.25 17.37 25.58
C ASP A 262 18.75 18.40 26.62
N GLY A 263 18.09 17.92 27.70
CA GLY A 263 17.56 18.77 28.77
C GLY A 263 16.56 19.81 28.32
N GLY A 264 15.78 19.50 27.27
CA GLY A 264 14.82 20.42 26.65
C GLY A 264 15.45 21.53 25.80
N ARG A 265 16.72 21.41 25.46
CA ARG A 265 17.39 22.35 24.54
C ARG A 265 16.95 22.05 23.10
N THR A 266 15.84 22.62 22.70
CA THR A 266 15.41 22.66 21.30
C THR A 266 16.18 23.79 20.61
N GLY A 267 17.34 23.47 20.02
CA GLY A 267 18.06 24.36 19.11
C GLY A 267 18.30 23.59 17.80
N PRO A 268 18.16 24.27 16.63
CA PRO A 268 18.51 23.65 15.36
C PRO A 268 20.02 23.39 15.35
N GLY A 269 20.39 22.11 15.12
CA GLY A 269 21.77 21.71 14.80
C GLY A 269 21.99 21.74 13.30
#